data_3606bb6bf54d334bb8e4dfe0224ad25b
#
_entry.id   3606bb6bf54d334bb8e4dfe0224ad25b
#
_cell.length_a   1.000
_cell.length_b   1.000
_cell.length_c   1.000
_cell.angle_alpha   90.00
_cell.angle_beta   90.00
_cell.angle_gamma   90.00
#
_symmetry.space_group_name_H-M   'P 1'
#
loop_
_entity.id
_entity.type
_entity.pdbx_description
1 polymer ?
#
loop_
_entity_poly.entity_id
_entity_poly.type
_entity_poly.pdbx_seq_one_letter_code
_entity_poly.pdbx_strand_id
1 'polypeptide(L)'
;VAAPTLTLYSPKGKNTGAAVVVFPGGGYSILAIDLEGTEVCDWLTARGITCVLVKYRVPETGPYPKSAAALQDAQRAVGLVREHAPEWKIDPKRVGVLGFSAGAHLAAAVSTHYEQRLYPRVDGADDLSCRPDFEVVVYPGYLALPDKGFAFTQDVPVTKETPPTFLVQAEDDPVHVENAVQYFMALKGAGVPTEMHLYAKGGHGYGLRRTDLPVTGWPDLVDVWLKTIGMVQ
;
A
#
# COMPACT_ATOMS: atom_id res chain seq x y z
N VAL A 1 -14.36 -5.88 -10.89
CA VAL A 1 -14.94 -6.06 -9.54
C VAL A 1 -16.05 -5.03 -9.35
N ALA A 2 -17.29 -5.47 -9.30
CA ALA A 2 -18.45 -4.59 -9.09
C ALA A 2 -18.75 -4.35 -7.59
N ALA A 3 -18.46 -5.36 -6.75
CA ALA A 3 -18.61 -5.28 -5.30
C ALA A 3 -17.25 -5.55 -4.64
N PRO A 4 -16.69 -4.58 -3.88
CA PRO A 4 -15.43 -4.77 -3.18
C PRO A 4 -15.59 -5.75 -2.02
N THR A 5 -14.53 -6.49 -1.70
CA THR A 5 -14.49 -7.43 -0.57
C THR A 5 -13.18 -7.31 0.20
N LEU A 6 -13.25 -7.61 1.50
CA LEU A 6 -12.12 -7.85 2.36
C LEU A 6 -11.99 -9.35 2.65
N THR A 7 -10.78 -9.87 2.58
CA THR A 7 -10.46 -11.22 3.06
C THR A 7 -9.43 -11.14 4.16
N LEU A 8 -9.79 -11.62 5.35
CA LEU A 8 -8.92 -11.63 6.52
C LEU A 8 -8.07 -12.91 6.53
N TYR A 9 -6.76 -12.73 6.72
CA TYR A 9 -5.79 -13.79 6.97
C TYR A 9 -5.13 -13.54 8.33
N SER A 10 -5.44 -14.37 9.31
CA SER A 10 -4.89 -14.25 10.66
C SER A 10 -3.64 -15.11 10.84
N PRO A 11 -2.64 -14.65 11.60
CA PRO A 11 -1.49 -15.48 11.96
C PRO A 11 -1.91 -16.74 12.70
N LYS A 12 -1.30 -17.89 12.37
CA LYS A 12 -1.55 -19.18 13.02
C LYS A 12 -0.71 -19.40 14.29
N GLY A 13 0.22 -18.50 14.60
CA GLY A 13 1.15 -18.59 15.72
C GLY A 13 1.22 -17.27 16.49
N LYS A 14 2.45 -16.78 16.71
CA LYS A 14 2.67 -15.47 17.36
C LYS A 14 1.93 -14.39 16.55
N ASN A 15 1.14 -13.57 17.26
CA ASN A 15 0.50 -12.39 16.68
C ASN A 15 1.20 -11.15 17.23
N THR A 16 1.71 -10.29 16.34
CA THR A 16 2.40 -9.04 16.71
C THR A 16 1.44 -7.92 17.07
N GLY A 17 0.16 -8.08 16.74
CA GLY A 17 -0.85 -7.01 16.80
C GLY A 17 -0.82 -6.07 15.61
N ALA A 18 0.17 -6.15 14.72
CA ALA A 18 0.18 -5.35 13.49
C ALA A 18 -0.74 -5.95 12.43
N ALA A 19 -1.31 -5.07 11.60
CA ALA A 19 -2.08 -5.46 10.43
C ALA A 19 -1.63 -4.70 9.18
N VAL A 20 -1.73 -5.35 8.02
CA VAL A 20 -1.44 -4.76 6.72
C VAL A 20 -2.63 -4.97 5.79
N VAL A 21 -3.17 -3.86 5.29
CA VAL A 21 -4.18 -3.87 4.23
C VAL A 21 -3.44 -3.93 2.89
N VAL A 22 -3.70 -4.98 2.11
CA VAL A 22 -2.97 -5.28 0.87
C VAL A 22 -3.79 -4.91 -0.34
N PHE A 23 -3.18 -4.13 -1.24
CA PHE A 23 -3.74 -3.70 -2.51
C PHE A 23 -2.95 -4.30 -3.68
N PRO A 24 -3.44 -5.35 -4.34
CA PRO A 24 -2.81 -5.91 -5.54
C PRO A 24 -2.76 -4.89 -6.68
N GLY A 25 -1.76 -5.03 -7.57
CA GLY A 25 -1.70 -4.28 -8.82
C GLY A 25 -2.62 -4.84 -9.90
N GLY A 26 -2.44 -4.36 -11.12
CA GLY A 26 -3.23 -4.75 -12.29
C GLY A 26 -3.70 -3.56 -13.11
N GLY A 27 -2.99 -2.42 -13.03
CA GLY A 27 -3.22 -1.21 -13.85
C GLY A 27 -4.60 -0.58 -13.66
N TYR A 28 -5.27 -0.81 -12.53
CA TYR A 28 -6.68 -0.47 -12.30
C TYR A 28 -7.66 -1.09 -13.31
N SER A 29 -7.26 -2.14 -13.99
CA SER A 29 -8.10 -2.88 -14.95
C SER A 29 -8.47 -4.26 -14.43
N ILE A 30 -7.50 -4.93 -13.79
CA ILE A 30 -7.64 -6.23 -13.13
C ILE A 30 -7.03 -6.18 -11.75
N LEU A 31 -7.00 -7.31 -11.04
CA LEU A 31 -6.25 -7.48 -9.79
C LEU A 31 -5.38 -8.74 -9.88
N ALA A 32 -4.07 -8.58 -9.65
CA ALA A 32 -3.09 -9.67 -9.58
C ALA A 32 -3.19 -10.39 -8.21
N ILE A 33 -4.33 -11.05 -7.97
CA ILE A 33 -4.79 -11.48 -6.65
C ILE A 33 -3.93 -12.59 -6.03
N ASP A 34 -3.24 -13.40 -6.84
CA ASP A 34 -2.33 -14.44 -6.39
C ASP A 34 -0.95 -13.87 -6.05
N LEU A 35 -0.23 -13.36 -7.05
CA LEU A 35 1.13 -12.84 -6.96
C LEU A 35 1.30 -11.69 -5.96
N GLU A 36 0.34 -10.75 -5.95
CA GLU A 36 0.39 -9.51 -5.20
C GLU A 36 -0.69 -9.43 -4.10
N GLY A 37 -1.34 -10.55 -3.83
CA GLY A 37 -2.40 -10.68 -2.84
C GLY A 37 -2.20 -11.87 -1.91
N THR A 38 -2.62 -13.09 -2.31
CA THR A 38 -2.58 -14.26 -1.44
C THR A 38 -1.18 -14.66 -1.02
N GLU A 39 -0.19 -14.61 -1.93
CA GLU A 39 1.22 -14.86 -1.60
C GLU A 39 1.75 -13.85 -0.57
N VAL A 40 1.32 -12.60 -0.65
CA VAL A 40 1.66 -11.54 0.31
C VAL A 40 1.04 -11.82 1.68
N CYS A 41 -0.22 -12.26 1.72
CA CYS A 41 -0.89 -12.61 2.96
C CYS A 41 -0.24 -13.82 3.64
N ASP A 42 0.20 -14.82 2.88
CA ASP A 42 0.96 -15.94 3.43
C ASP A 42 2.29 -15.48 4.04
N TRP A 43 3.00 -14.57 3.37
CA TRP A 43 4.24 -13.99 3.86
C TRP A 43 4.05 -13.17 5.14
N LEU A 44 3.02 -12.31 5.21
CA LEU A 44 2.70 -11.50 6.39
C LEU A 44 2.29 -12.36 7.59
N THR A 45 1.39 -13.32 7.37
CA THR A 45 0.88 -14.17 8.47
C THR A 45 1.94 -15.09 9.05
N ALA A 46 2.91 -15.55 8.22
CA ALA A 46 4.09 -16.28 8.71
C ALA A 46 4.97 -15.43 9.65
N ARG A 47 4.87 -14.11 9.58
CA ARG A 47 5.58 -13.13 10.44
C ARG A 47 4.76 -12.63 11.61
N GLY A 48 3.58 -13.19 11.82
CA GLY A 48 2.68 -12.79 12.90
C GLY A 48 1.94 -11.48 12.63
N ILE A 49 1.87 -11.04 11.37
CA ILE A 49 1.15 -9.84 10.96
C ILE A 49 -0.19 -10.25 10.33
N THR A 50 -1.27 -9.66 10.78
CA THR A 50 -2.59 -9.88 10.15
C THR A 50 -2.60 -9.26 8.76
N CYS A 51 -3.02 -10.02 7.75
CA CYS A 51 -3.20 -9.53 6.39
C CYS A 51 -4.68 -9.34 6.09
N VAL A 52 -5.03 -8.19 5.51
CA VAL A 52 -6.37 -7.90 5.00
C VAL A 52 -6.28 -7.61 3.51
N LEU A 53 -6.61 -8.61 2.70
CA LEU A 53 -6.56 -8.52 1.25
C LEU A 53 -7.82 -7.83 0.72
N VAL A 54 -7.63 -6.74 -0.03
CA VAL A 54 -8.73 -5.96 -0.61
C VAL A 54 -8.90 -6.25 -2.09
N LYS A 55 -10.07 -6.75 -2.43
CA LYS A 55 -10.54 -6.81 -3.81
C LYS A 55 -11.29 -5.51 -4.13
N TYR A 56 -10.54 -4.45 -4.42
CA TYR A 56 -11.11 -3.14 -4.72
C TYR A 56 -11.74 -3.08 -6.12
N ARG A 57 -12.59 -2.09 -6.36
CA ARG A 57 -13.33 -1.94 -7.63
C ARG A 57 -12.40 -1.61 -8.78
N VAL A 58 -12.51 -2.39 -9.85
CA VAL A 58 -11.88 -2.23 -11.15
C VAL A 58 -12.89 -2.60 -12.24
N PRO A 59 -12.82 -2.08 -13.48
CA PRO A 59 -11.85 -1.10 -13.97
C PRO A 59 -11.98 0.26 -13.30
N GLU A 60 -10.98 1.14 -13.54
CA GLU A 60 -10.98 2.50 -13.00
C GLU A 60 -12.19 3.31 -13.46
N THR A 61 -12.70 4.15 -12.56
CA THR A 61 -13.81 5.05 -12.82
C THR A 61 -13.49 6.43 -12.26
N GLY A 62 -13.84 7.45 -13.05
CA GLY A 62 -13.67 8.84 -12.62
C GLY A 62 -12.32 9.46 -13.00
N PRO A 63 -12.32 10.80 -13.18
CA PRO A 63 -11.14 11.53 -13.62
C PRO A 63 -10.14 11.88 -12.50
N TYR A 64 -10.62 12.15 -11.27
CA TYR A 64 -9.77 12.58 -10.15
C TYR A 64 -10.49 12.36 -8.81
N PRO A 65 -9.74 11.93 -7.76
CA PRO A 65 -8.41 11.32 -7.86
C PRO A 65 -8.44 10.06 -8.73
N LYS A 66 -7.30 9.66 -9.32
CA LYS A 66 -7.27 8.48 -10.19
C LYS A 66 -7.88 7.28 -9.47
N SER A 67 -8.80 6.58 -10.15
CA SER A 67 -9.56 5.47 -9.57
C SER A 67 -10.29 5.81 -8.25
N ALA A 68 -11.12 6.85 -8.26
CA ALA A 68 -11.86 7.28 -7.08
C ALA A 68 -12.64 6.15 -6.37
N ALA A 69 -13.24 5.22 -7.13
CA ALA A 69 -13.93 4.07 -6.55
C ALA A 69 -13.00 3.15 -5.75
N ALA A 70 -11.80 2.87 -6.25
CA ALA A 70 -10.79 2.08 -5.53
C ALA A 70 -10.33 2.80 -4.25
N LEU A 71 -10.16 4.14 -4.30
CA LEU A 71 -9.78 4.93 -3.13
C LEU A 71 -10.88 4.94 -2.05
N GLN A 72 -12.16 5.02 -2.44
CA GLN A 72 -13.29 4.83 -1.51
C GLN A 72 -13.20 3.46 -0.81
N ASP A 73 -12.93 2.41 -1.58
CA ASP A 73 -12.80 1.06 -1.05
C ASP A 73 -11.60 0.93 -0.09
N ALA A 74 -10.46 1.56 -0.42
CA ALA A 74 -9.28 1.58 0.44
C ALA A 74 -9.54 2.34 1.76
N GLN A 75 -10.17 3.52 1.70
CA GLN A 75 -10.57 4.27 2.89
C GLN A 75 -11.52 3.45 3.78
N ARG A 76 -12.50 2.78 3.16
CA ARG A 76 -13.44 1.92 3.89
C ARG A 76 -12.73 0.72 4.51
N ALA A 77 -11.82 0.07 3.79
CA ALA A 77 -11.04 -1.06 4.28
C ALA A 77 -10.25 -0.74 5.55
N VAL A 78 -9.52 0.38 5.58
CA VAL A 78 -8.74 0.80 6.76
C VAL A 78 -9.67 1.09 7.95
N GLY A 79 -10.81 1.74 7.72
CA GLY A 79 -11.82 1.98 8.76
C GLY A 79 -12.36 0.69 9.36
N LEU A 80 -12.74 -0.29 8.52
CA LEU A 80 -13.23 -1.60 8.95
C LEU A 80 -12.19 -2.40 9.73
N VAL A 81 -10.91 -2.35 9.32
CA VAL A 81 -9.83 -3.01 10.09
C VAL A 81 -9.72 -2.43 11.49
N ARG A 82 -9.86 -1.12 11.64
CA ARG A 82 -9.84 -0.47 12.96
C ARG A 82 -11.09 -0.77 13.79
N GLU A 83 -12.26 -0.85 13.17
CA GLU A 83 -13.50 -1.21 13.86
C GLU A 83 -13.44 -2.63 14.43
N HIS A 84 -12.93 -3.58 13.63
CA HIS A 84 -12.78 -4.97 14.03
C HIS A 84 -11.47 -5.30 14.76
N ALA A 85 -10.63 -4.30 15.05
CA ALA A 85 -9.32 -4.51 15.67
C ALA A 85 -9.37 -5.34 16.96
N PRO A 86 -10.32 -5.14 17.91
CA PRO A 86 -10.42 -5.96 19.10
C PRO A 86 -10.73 -7.44 18.78
N GLU A 87 -11.66 -7.70 17.87
CA GLU A 87 -12.07 -9.03 17.46
C GLU A 87 -10.92 -9.78 16.76
N TRP A 88 -10.21 -9.08 15.88
CA TRP A 88 -9.11 -9.64 15.08
C TRP A 88 -7.76 -9.62 15.79
N LYS A 89 -7.72 -9.18 17.06
CA LYS A 89 -6.49 -9.06 17.88
C LYS A 89 -5.45 -8.17 17.22
N ILE A 90 -5.88 -7.04 16.69
CA ILE A 90 -5.05 -6.01 16.06
C ILE A 90 -4.93 -4.82 17.02
N ASP A 91 -3.75 -4.22 17.09
CA ASP A 91 -3.57 -2.90 17.67
C ASP A 91 -4.03 -1.85 16.65
N PRO A 92 -5.08 -1.05 16.93
CA PRO A 92 -5.58 -0.08 15.96
C PRO A 92 -4.60 1.05 15.61
N LYS A 93 -3.47 1.13 16.30
CA LYS A 93 -2.35 2.05 16.03
C LYS A 93 -1.20 1.41 15.24
N ARG A 94 -1.39 0.19 14.74
CA ARG A 94 -0.42 -0.57 13.95
C ARG A 94 -1.05 -1.14 12.69
N VAL A 95 -1.85 -0.32 11.99
CA VAL A 95 -2.55 -0.67 10.75
C VAL A 95 -1.87 0.04 9.59
N GLY A 96 -1.08 -0.70 8.81
CA GLY A 96 -0.44 -0.18 7.62
C GLY A 96 -1.12 -0.63 6.32
N VAL A 97 -0.62 -0.10 5.22
CA VAL A 97 -1.01 -0.51 3.87
C VAL A 97 0.21 -0.99 3.09
N LEU A 98 -0.01 -1.93 2.19
CA LEU A 98 1.00 -2.40 1.25
C LEU A 98 0.36 -2.53 -0.13
N GLY A 99 0.98 -1.93 -1.14
CA GLY A 99 0.48 -1.98 -2.49
C GLY A 99 1.55 -2.24 -3.53
N PHE A 100 1.12 -2.79 -4.67
CA PHE A 100 1.94 -3.13 -5.81
C PHE A 100 1.46 -2.41 -7.07
N SER A 101 2.36 -1.81 -7.86
CA SER A 101 1.99 -1.19 -9.14
C SER A 101 0.86 -0.15 -8.99
N ALA A 102 -0.29 -0.37 -9.62
CA ALA A 102 -1.49 0.44 -9.39
C ALA A 102 -1.99 0.39 -7.94
N GLY A 103 -1.85 -0.76 -7.26
CA GLY A 103 -2.14 -0.88 -5.82
C GLY A 103 -1.16 -0.09 -4.95
N ALA A 104 0.08 0.11 -5.39
CA ALA A 104 1.04 0.98 -4.72
C ALA A 104 0.64 2.47 -4.85
N HIS A 105 0.14 2.87 -6.02
CA HIS A 105 -0.50 4.18 -6.16
C HIS A 105 -1.71 4.32 -5.21
N LEU A 106 -2.54 3.27 -5.10
CA LEU A 106 -3.69 3.27 -4.19
C LEU A 106 -3.27 3.38 -2.72
N ALA A 107 -2.17 2.71 -2.33
CA ALA A 107 -1.58 2.84 -0.99
C ALA A 107 -1.15 4.29 -0.72
N ALA A 108 -0.42 4.92 -1.65
CA ALA A 108 -0.04 6.32 -1.56
C ALA A 108 -1.26 7.26 -1.53
N ALA A 109 -2.28 6.97 -2.34
CA ALA A 109 -3.51 7.77 -2.37
C ALA A 109 -4.28 7.71 -1.04
N VAL A 110 -4.47 6.53 -0.43
CA VAL A 110 -5.16 6.45 0.87
C VAL A 110 -4.32 7.04 2.00
N SER A 111 -2.98 6.98 1.90
CA SER A 111 -2.04 7.58 2.84
C SER A 111 -2.02 9.11 2.82
N THR A 112 -2.64 9.72 1.81
CA THR A 112 -2.70 11.18 1.62
C THR A 112 -4.12 11.74 1.56
N HIS A 113 -5.15 10.89 1.34
CA HIS A 113 -6.58 11.26 1.30
C HIS A 113 -7.34 10.63 2.48
N TYR A 114 -6.93 10.90 3.69
CA TYR A 114 -7.55 10.32 4.90
C TYR A 114 -8.38 11.32 5.71
N GLU A 115 -8.22 12.62 5.49
CA GLU A 115 -8.94 13.65 6.24
C GLU A 115 -10.43 13.69 5.87
N GLN A 116 -10.74 13.41 4.60
CA GLN A 116 -12.10 13.38 4.09
C GLN A 116 -12.36 12.08 3.32
N ARG A 117 -13.43 11.36 3.70
CA ARG A 117 -13.89 10.20 2.94
C ARG A 117 -14.56 10.65 1.64
N LEU A 118 -14.28 9.89 0.56
CA LEU A 118 -14.84 10.16 -0.76
C LEU A 118 -16.21 9.51 -1.00
N TYR A 119 -16.88 9.10 0.07
CA TYR A 119 -18.22 8.51 0.05
C TYR A 119 -19.02 8.92 1.28
N PRO A 120 -20.37 8.91 1.22
CA PRO A 120 -21.21 9.19 2.38
C PRO A 120 -20.98 8.19 3.51
N ARG A 121 -21.07 8.66 4.76
CA ARG A 121 -20.96 7.80 5.95
C ARG A 121 -21.96 6.63 5.89
N VAL A 122 -21.49 5.42 6.19
CA VAL A 122 -22.28 4.19 6.19
C VAL A 122 -22.60 3.74 7.62
N ASP A 123 -21.56 3.61 8.48
CA ASP A 123 -21.68 3.11 9.85
C ASP A 123 -20.53 3.61 10.75
N GLY A 124 -20.32 2.95 11.91
CA GLY A 124 -19.31 3.31 12.90
C GLY A 124 -17.86 3.21 12.42
N ALA A 125 -17.56 2.33 11.47
CA ALA A 125 -16.21 2.22 10.90
C ALA A 125 -15.76 3.52 10.21
N ASP A 126 -16.72 4.32 9.72
CA ASP A 126 -16.43 5.57 9.05
C ASP A 126 -16.17 6.74 10.01
N ASP A 127 -16.45 6.57 11.29
CA ASP A 127 -16.08 7.51 12.34
C ASP A 127 -14.63 7.33 12.81
N LEU A 128 -14.00 6.20 12.42
CA LEU A 128 -12.60 5.91 12.73
C LEU A 128 -11.69 6.44 11.62
N SER A 129 -10.45 6.78 11.99
CA SER A 129 -9.47 7.26 11.02
C SER A 129 -9.18 6.23 9.92
N CYS A 130 -9.16 6.66 8.67
CA CYS A 130 -8.68 5.83 7.56
C CYS A 130 -7.22 6.14 7.17
N ARG A 131 -6.49 6.95 7.97
CA ARG A 131 -5.05 7.17 7.78
C ARG A 131 -4.28 5.93 8.20
N PRO A 132 -3.46 5.32 7.33
CA PRO A 132 -2.57 4.23 7.72
C PRO A 132 -1.49 4.72 8.70
N ASP A 133 -0.96 3.80 9.52
CA ASP A 133 0.13 4.12 10.45
C ASP A 133 1.51 3.98 9.79
N PHE A 134 1.59 3.25 8.67
CA PHE A 134 2.76 3.12 7.79
C PHE A 134 2.31 2.66 6.39
N GLU A 135 3.18 2.84 5.40
CA GLU A 135 2.92 2.33 4.06
C GLU A 135 4.15 1.67 3.42
N VAL A 136 3.89 0.63 2.61
CA VAL A 136 4.88 -0.08 1.79
C VAL A 136 4.46 0.02 0.32
N VAL A 137 5.30 0.63 -0.50
CA VAL A 137 5.03 0.99 -1.89
C VAL A 137 6.00 0.24 -2.80
N VAL A 138 5.50 -0.75 -3.52
CA VAL A 138 6.30 -1.67 -4.33
C VAL A 138 6.06 -1.42 -5.81
N TYR A 139 7.12 -1.06 -6.54
CA TYR A 139 7.11 -0.68 -7.95
C TYR A 139 5.89 0.15 -8.38
N PRO A 140 5.69 1.33 -7.78
CA PRO A 140 4.50 2.13 -8.04
C PRO A 140 4.38 2.59 -9.49
N GLY A 141 3.14 2.71 -9.97
CA GLY A 141 2.80 3.46 -11.18
C GLY A 141 2.08 4.76 -10.83
N TYR A 142 1.83 5.61 -11.83
CA TYR A 142 0.97 6.81 -11.79
C TYR A 142 1.39 7.92 -10.80
N LEU A 143 2.53 7.83 -10.14
CA LEU A 143 3.05 8.86 -9.23
C LEU A 143 3.92 9.90 -9.93
N ALA A 144 4.54 9.54 -11.05
CA ALA A 144 5.24 10.45 -11.94
C ALA A 144 4.55 10.49 -13.31
N LEU A 145 4.43 11.68 -13.89
CA LEU A 145 3.68 11.89 -15.13
C LEU A 145 4.65 12.00 -16.32
N PRO A 146 4.78 10.98 -17.19
CA PRO A 146 5.76 10.99 -18.29
C PRO A 146 5.54 12.14 -19.27
N ASP A 147 4.28 12.48 -19.57
CA ASP A 147 3.89 13.59 -20.44
C ASP A 147 4.20 14.98 -19.87
N LYS A 148 4.57 15.05 -18.58
CA LYS A 148 4.98 16.27 -17.86
C LYS A 148 6.43 16.19 -17.36
N GLY A 149 7.29 15.46 -18.09
CA GLY A 149 8.70 15.31 -17.72
C GLY A 149 8.90 14.61 -16.37
N PHE A 150 8.05 13.64 -16.07
CA PHE A 150 8.04 12.90 -14.80
C PHE A 150 7.79 13.78 -13.57
N ALA A 151 7.06 14.88 -13.71
CA ALA A 151 6.62 15.64 -12.54
C ALA A 151 5.76 14.76 -11.63
N PHE A 152 5.89 14.97 -10.31
CA PHE A 152 5.05 14.28 -9.32
C PHE A 152 3.57 14.61 -9.54
N THR A 153 2.71 13.61 -9.41
CA THR A 153 1.26 13.78 -9.57
C THR A 153 0.68 14.66 -8.45
N GLN A 154 -0.34 15.45 -8.80
CA GLN A 154 -1.14 16.18 -7.82
C GLN A 154 -2.22 15.33 -7.14
N ASP A 155 -2.43 14.10 -7.65
CA ASP A 155 -3.42 13.15 -7.13
C ASP A 155 -3.03 12.56 -5.77
N VAL A 156 -1.79 12.79 -5.32
CA VAL A 156 -1.25 12.31 -4.06
C VAL A 156 -0.67 13.48 -3.27
N PRO A 157 -1.51 14.26 -2.57
CA PRO A 157 -1.08 15.48 -1.85
C PRO A 157 -0.29 15.13 -0.58
N VAL A 158 1.02 14.99 -0.71
CA VAL A 158 1.93 14.68 0.40
C VAL A 158 1.98 15.84 1.39
N THR A 159 1.84 15.52 2.68
CA THR A 159 1.98 16.46 3.80
C THR A 159 2.91 15.86 4.87
N LYS A 160 3.28 16.64 5.87
CA LYS A 160 4.05 16.14 7.03
C LYS A 160 3.32 15.05 7.84
N GLU A 161 2.01 14.93 7.66
CA GLU A 161 1.15 13.94 8.32
C GLU A 161 1.01 12.64 7.49
N THR A 162 1.59 12.58 6.28
CA THR A 162 1.70 11.33 5.51
C THR A 162 2.49 10.31 6.32
N PRO A 163 2.07 9.03 6.39
CA PRO A 163 2.71 8.05 7.26
C PRO A 163 4.15 7.70 6.83
N PRO A 164 4.98 7.17 7.74
CA PRO A 164 6.28 6.61 7.38
C PRO A 164 6.16 5.63 6.21
N THR A 165 7.07 5.74 5.24
CA THR A 165 6.96 5.09 3.94
C THR A 165 8.20 4.26 3.59
N PHE A 166 7.99 3.02 3.13
CA PHE A 166 9.00 2.19 2.48
C PHE A 166 8.74 2.11 0.98
N LEU A 167 9.78 2.32 0.17
CA LEU A 167 9.72 2.33 -1.30
C LEU A 167 10.71 1.34 -1.90
N VAL A 168 10.28 0.59 -2.90
CA VAL A 168 11.19 -0.26 -3.68
C VAL A 168 10.79 -0.30 -5.16
N GLN A 169 11.78 -0.15 -6.06
CA GLN A 169 11.59 -0.28 -7.52
C GLN A 169 12.90 -0.63 -8.21
N ALA A 170 12.81 -1.17 -9.43
CA ALA A 170 13.96 -1.40 -10.31
C ALA A 170 14.09 -0.26 -11.34
N GLU A 171 15.33 0.08 -11.70
CA GLU A 171 15.62 1.12 -12.70
C GLU A 171 15.14 0.73 -14.10
N ASP A 172 15.23 -0.59 -14.42
CA ASP A 172 14.78 -1.14 -15.70
C ASP A 172 13.26 -1.44 -15.75
N ASP A 173 12.48 -0.92 -14.79
CA ASP A 173 11.03 -1.08 -14.77
C ASP A 173 10.37 -0.29 -15.92
N PRO A 174 9.63 -0.94 -16.83
CA PRO A 174 8.93 -0.24 -17.93
C PRO A 174 7.81 0.70 -17.45
N VAL A 175 7.40 0.62 -16.18
CA VAL A 175 6.45 1.56 -15.57
C VAL A 175 7.13 2.82 -15.03
N HIS A 176 8.45 2.92 -15.19
CA HIS A 176 9.33 4.04 -14.87
C HIS A 176 9.65 4.19 -13.36
N VAL A 177 10.93 4.05 -13.05
CA VAL A 177 11.49 4.20 -11.69
C VAL A 177 11.25 5.60 -11.10
N GLU A 178 11.02 6.59 -11.94
CA GLU A 178 10.68 7.94 -11.56
C GLU A 178 9.45 8.01 -10.65
N ASN A 179 8.55 7.05 -10.72
CA ASN A 179 7.40 6.96 -9.79
C ASN A 179 7.87 6.88 -8.33
N ALA A 180 8.80 5.99 -8.01
CA ALA A 180 9.34 5.87 -6.65
C ALA A 180 10.20 7.08 -6.30
N VAL A 181 11.05 7.56 -7.22
CA VAL A 181 11.95 8.69 -7.00
C VAL A 181 11.18 9.98 -6.69
N GLN A 182 10.16 10.30 -7.48
CA GLN A 182 9.37 11.51 -7.30
C GLN A 182 8.55 11.46 -5.99
N TYR A 183 8.00 10.30 -5.66
CA TYR A 183 7.29 10.14 -4.39
C TYR A 183 8.24 10.29 -3.21
N PHE A 184 9.43 9.67 -3.26
CA PHE A 184 10.47 9.85 -2.25
C PHE A 184 10.83 11.33 -2.06
N MET A 185 11.01 12.08 -3.15
CA MET A 185 11.34 13.50 -3.09
C MET A 185 10.23 14.34 -2.46
N ALA A 186 8.96 14.03 -2.76
CA ALA A 186 7.80 14.67 -2.15
C ALA A 186 7.73 14.38 -0.64
N LEU A 187 7.87 13.11 -0.24
CA LEU A 187 7.89 12.69 1.17
C LEU A 187 9.03 13.36 1.95
N LYS A 188 10.25 13.33 1.40
CA LYS A 188 11.42 13.99 1.99
C LYS A 188 11.21 15.49 2.15
N GLY A 189 10.64 16.14 1.13
CA GLY A 189 10.32 17.57 1.15
C GLY A 189 9.31 17.94 2.25
N ALA A 190 8.38 17.04 2.55
CA ALA A 190 7.41 17.19 3.62
C ALA A 190 7.93 16.78 5.02
N GLY A 191 9.13 16.21 5.10
CA GLY A 191 9.73 15.75 6.36
C GLY A 191 9.19 14.39 6.85
N VAL A 192 8.62 13.59 5.95
CA VAL A 192 8.11 12.24 6.26
C VAL A 192 9.29 11.26 6.35
N PRO A 193 9.39 10.44 7.43
CA PRO A 193 10.39 9.37 7.51
C PRO A 193 10.21 8.38 6.35
N THR A 194 11.22 8.22 5.51
CA THR A 194 11.10 7.40 4.30
C THR A 194 12.38 6.60 4.06
N GLU A 195 12.21 5.31 3.75
CA GLU A 195 13.28 4.42 3.31
C GLU A 195 13.01 4.02 1.86
N MET A 196 14.02 4.09 0.98
CA MET A 196 13.89 3.73 -0.43
C MET A 196 15.04 2.86 -0.91
N HIS A 197 14.70 1.80 -1.64
CA HIS A 197 15.65 0.90 -2.28
C HIS A 197 15.43 0.86 -3.79
N LEU A 198 16.48 1.21 -4.54
CA LEU A 198 16.49 1.14 -6.00
C LEU A 198 17.50 0.10 -6.47
N TYR A 199 17.09 -0.70 -7.43
CA TYR A 199 17.90 -1.77 -8.01
C TYR A 199 18.07 -1.55 -9.51
N ALA A 200 19.27 -1.89 -10.05
CA ALA A 200 19.52 -1.73 -11.47
C ALA A 200 18.68 -2.67 -12.34
N LYS A 201 18.29 -3.83 -11.80
CA LYS A 201 17.56 -4.88 -12.51
C LYS A 201 16.44 -5.45 -11.66
N GLY A 202 15.30 -5.74 -12.32
CA GLY A 202 14.13 -6.34 -11.68
C GLY A 202 12.90 -6.31 -12.56
N GLY A 203 12.81 -5.37 -13.47
CA GLY A 203 11.61 -5.14 -14.28
C GLY A 203 10.41 -4.77 -13.41
N HIS A 204 9.23 -5.23 -13.81
CA HIS A 204 7.96 -4.97 -13.14
C HIS A 204 7.24 -6.26 -12.75
N GLY A 205 6.47 -6.24 -11.65
CA GLY A 205 5.61 -7.37 -11.28
C GLY A 205 6.34 -8.57 -10.69
N TYR A 206 7.49 -8.37 -10.01
CA TYR A 206 8.23 -9.48 -9.38
C TYR A 206 7.57 -10.01 -8.10
N GLY A 207 6.66 -9.28 -7.45
CA GLY A 207 5.98 -9.69 -6.22
C GLY A 207 6.96 -10.12 -5.13
N LEU A 208 6.69 -11.28 -4.49
CA LEU A 208 7.58 -11.89 -3.49
C LEU A 208 8.38 -13.07 -4.05
N ARG A 209 8.20 -13.43 -5.34
CA ARG A 209 8.83 -14.60 -5.92
C ARG A 209 10.33 -14.39 -6.06
N ARG A 210 11.10 -15.24 -5.37
CA ARG A 210 12.56 -15.16 -5.34
C ARG A 210 13.17 -15.57 -6.68
N THR A 211 14.16 -14.78 -7.10
CA THR A 211 15.05 -15.05 -8.24
C THR A 211 16.48 -14.74 -7.82
N ASP A 212 17.44 -14.88 -8.73
CA ASP A 212 18.84 -14.49 -8.51
C ASP A 212 19.05 -12.96 -8.49
N LEU A 213 18.02 -12.18 -8.81
CA LEU A 213 18.11 -10.72 -8.81
C LEU A 213 17.97 -10.15 -7.37
N PRO A 214 18.86 -9.24 -6.95
CA PRO A 214 18.86 -8.66 -5.62
C PRO A 214 17.53 -8.00 -5.23
N VAL A 215 16.81 -7.43 -6.20
CA VAL A 215 15.51 -6.78 -5.95
C VAL A 215 14.52 -7.72 -5.27
N THR A 216 14.54 -9.02 -5.56
CA THR A 216 13.62 -9.98 -4.94
C THR A 216 13.89 -10.23 -3.46
N GLY A 217 14.95 -9.62 -2.89
CA GLY A 217 15.26 -9.59 -1.46
C GLY A 217 14.49 -8.50 -0.68
N TRP A 218 13.72 -7.64 -1.33
CA TRP A 218 13.03 -6.54 -0.70
C TRP A 218 12.14 -6.91 0.52
N PRO A 219 11.50 -8.11 0.59
CA PRO A 219 10.68 -8.45 1.74
C PRO A 219 11.48 -8.54 3.05
N ASP A 220 12.75 -8.92 2.99
CA ASP A 220 13.61 -8.98 4.17
C ASP A 220 13.97 -7.57 4.68
N LEU A 221 14.06 -6.60 3.76
CA LEU A 221 14.28 -5.19 4.12
C LEU A 221 13.06 -4.58 4.79
N VAL A 222 11.86 -4.90 4.33
CA VAL A 222 10.60 -4.49 4.99
C VAL A 222 10.52 -5.04 6.41
N ASP A 223 10.93 -6.30 6.64
CA ASP A 223 10.95 -6.88 7.98
C ASP A 223 11.83 -6.09 8.95
N VAL A 224 13.01 -5.65 8.48
CA VAL A 224 13.92 -4.81 9.26
C VAL A 224 13.33 -3.42 9.49
N TRP A 225 12.79 -2.82 8.42
CA TRP A 225 12.20 -1.49 8.49
C TRP A 225 10.99 -1.41 9.44
N LEU A 226 10.08 -2.38 9.39
CA LEU A 226 8.92 -2.45 10.30
C LEU A 226 9.31 -2.50 11.78
N LYS A 227 10.44 -3.18 12.10
CA LYS A 227 11.01 -3.16 13.46
C LYS A 227 11.57 -1.79 13.81
N THR A 228 12.30 -1.18 12.87
CA THR A 228 12.92 0.15 13.05
C THR A 228 11.88 1.22 13.38
N ILE A 229 10.72 1.19 12.73
CA ILE A 229 9.62 2.13 13.00
C ILE A 229 8.67 1.67 14.13
N GLY A 230 8.99 0.54 14.83
CA GLY A 230 8.25 0.05 15.99
C GLY A 230 6.88 -0.58 15.70
N MET A 231 6.61 -0.94 14.45
CA MET A 231 5.33 -1.56 14.07
C MET A 231 5.28 -3.05 14.39
N VAL A 232 6.42 -3.73 14.40
CA VAL A 232 6.58 -5.12 14.84
C VAL A 232 7.74 -5.24 15.84
N GLN A 233 7.69 -6.32 16.65
CA GLN A 233 8.74 -6.65 17.65
C GLN A 233 9.52 -7.88 17.24
#